data_3820a7fbf0f9f932adce30db2480b555
#
_entry.id   3820a7fbf0f9f932adce30db2480b555
#
_cell.length_a   1.000
_cell.length_b   1.000
_cell.length_c   1.000
_cell.angle_alpha   90.00
_cell.angle_beta   90.00
_cell.angle_gamma   90.00
#
_symmetry.space_group_name_H-M   'P 1'
#
loop_
_entity.id
_entity.type
_entity.pdbx_description
1 polymer ?
#
loop_
_entity_poly.entity_id
_entity_poly.type
_entity_poly.pdbx_seq_one_letter_code
_entity_poly.pdbx_strand_id
1 'polypeptide(L)'
;FDYMKKLLQILRENRLEKGISQEYLAGKLGISSSTISRWESKGNFPSTDKLFEYASFLSLSCYDVLALLANEQPRPVGRIEISAYNKATFNRLVDLLLKEGGNDIDFTKTHLM
;
A
#
# COMPACT_ATOMS: atom_id res chain seq x y z
N PHE A 1 10.16 -13.87 2.55
CA PHE A 1 9.29 -13.48 1.46
C PHE A 1 9.10 -11.97 1.48
N ASP A 2 9.52 -11.28 0.40
CA ASP A 2 9.67 -9.82 0.41
C ASP A 2 8.36 -9.06 0.66
N TYR A 3 7.25 -9.55 0.12
CA TYR A 3 5.96 -8.88 0.28
C TYR A 3 5.47 -8.90 1.73
N MET A 4 5.59 -10.03 2.40
CA MET A 4 5.18 -10.15 3.79
C MET A 4 6.05 -9.29 4.70
N LYS A 5 7.36 -9.27 4.44
CA LYS A 5 8.31 -8.45 5.17
C LYS A 5 7.95 -6.96 5.08
N LYS A 6 7.64 -6.49 3.88
CA LYS A 6 7.27 -5.11 3.65
C LYS A 6 5.91 -4.76 4.24
N LEU A 7 4.96 -5.69 4.18
CA LEU A 7 3.67 -5.50 4.83
C LEU A 7 3.84 -5.31 6.33
N LEU A 8 4.63 -6.16 6.97
CA LEU A 8 4.89 -6.06 8.41
C LEU A 8 5.61 -4.75 8.75
N GLN A 9 6.49 -4.28 7.90
CA GLN A 9 7.13 -2.99 8.07
C GLN A 9 6.13 -1.84 7.99
N ILE A 10 5.20 -1.89 7.04
CA ILE A 10 4.14 -0.90 6.90
C ILE A 10 3.23 -0.91 8.14
N LEU A 11 2.85 -2.09 8.61
CA LEU A 11 2.05 -2.23 9.84
C LEU A 11 2.79 -1.66 11.04
N ARG A 12 4.09 -1.92 11.14
CA ARG A 12 4.92 -1.36 12.21
C ARG A 12 4.94 0.17 12.15
N GLU A 13 5.12 0.74 10.98
CA GLU A 13 5.12 2.20 10.80
C GLU A 13 3.79 2.81 11.21
N ASN A 14 2.67 2.19 10.81
CA ASN A 14 1.34 2.61 11.24
C ASN A 14 1.17 2.53 12.75
N ARG A 15 1.67 1.46 13.36
CA ARG A 15 1.63 1.29 14.82
C ARG A 15 2.38 2.42 15.52
N LEU A 16 3.58 2.72 15.04
CA LEU A 16 4.41 3.79 15.61
C LEU A 16 3.77 5.17 15.46
N GLU A 17 3.17 5.44 14.31
CA GLU A 17 2.46 6.69 14.07
C GLU A 17 1.31 6.90 15.06
N LYS A 18 0.63 5.81 15.42
CA LYS A 18 -0.48 5.84 16.39
C LYS A 18 -0.01 5.79 17.83
N GLY A 19 1.30 5.73 18.08
CA GLY A 19 1.85 5.69 19.42
C GLY A 19 1.55 4.41 20.17
N ILE A 20 1.32 3.30 19.48
CA ILE A 20 0.98 2.01 20.07
C ILE A 20 2.25 1.21 20.33
N SER A 21 2.47 0.78 21.56
CA SER A 21 3.62 -0.05 21.92
C SER A 21 3.44 -1.50 21.47
N GLN A 22 4.56 -2.22 21.37
CA GLN A 22 4.51 -3.67 21.10
C GLN A 22 3.77 -4.41 22.21
N GLU A 23 3.97 -4.01 23.46
CA GLU A 23 3.33 -4.63 24.63
C GLU A 23 1.82 -4.45 24.57
N TYR A 24 1.35 -3.27 24.25
CA TYR A 24 -0.07 -2.97 24.14
C TYR A 24 -0.73 -3.78 23.03
N LEU A 25 -0.09 -3.79 21.85
CA LEU A 25 -0.56 -4.57 20.71
C LEU A 25 -0.60 -6.07 21.04
N ALA A 26 0.46 -6.59 21.67
CA ALA A 26 0.56 -7.99 22.04
C ALA A 26 -0.57 -8.39 22.99
N GLY A 27 -0.86 -7.53 23.97
CA GLY A 27 -1.98 -7.74 24.88
C GLY A 27 -3.32 -7.83 24.15
N LYS A 28 -3.54 -7.00 23.17
CA LYS A 28 -4.77 -7.02 22.35
C LYS A 28 -4.87 -8.25 21.45
N LEU A 29 -3.75 -8.75 20.96
CA LEU A 29 -3.72 -9.94 20.11
C LEU A 29 -3.60 -11.25 20.89
N GLY A 30 -3.45 -11.19 22.20
CA GLY A 30 -3.31 -12.37 23.05
C GLY A 30 -1.99 -13.12 22.83
N ILE A 31 -0.92 -12.41 22.51
CA ILE A 31 0.41 -12.97 22.27
C ILE A 31 1.46 -12.20 23.07
N SER A 32 2.71 -12.65 23.03
CA SER A 32 3.78 -11.95 23.72
C SER A 32 4.35 -10.81 22.87
N SER A 33 4.89 -9.78 23.52
CA SER A 33 5.54 -8.68 22.83
C SER A 33 6.78 -9.14 22.05
N SER A 34 7.46 -10.18 22.53
CA SER A 34 8.60 -10.75 21.80
C SER A 34 8.17 -11.40 20.48
N THR A 35 6.96 -11.92 20.40
CA THR A 35 6.39 -12.43 19.14
C THR A 35 6.21 -11.29 18.14
N ILE A 36 5.63 -10.17 18.57
CA ILE A 36 5.50 -8.96 17.73
C ILE A 36 6.87 -8.51 17.26
N SER A 37 7.84 -8.43 18.15
CA SER A 37 9.20 -8.00 17.83
C SER A 37 9.84 -8.90 16.77
N ARG A 38 9.63 -10.20 16.84
CA ARG A 38 10.14 -11.14 15.83
C ARG A 38 9.47 -10.95 14.47
N TRP A 39 8.16 -10.68 14.46
CA TRP A 39 7.47 -10.37 13.20
C TRP A 39 8.04 -9.11 12.54
N GLU A 40 8.30 -8.09 13.35
CA GLU A 40 8.71 -6.78 12.85
C GLU A 40 10.19 -6.70 12.48
N SER A 41 11.04 -7.58 12.99
CA SER A 41 12.50 -7.45 12.82
C SER A 41 13.22 -8.69 12.28
N LYS A 42 12.70 -9.89 12.52
CA LYS A 42 13.47 -11.11 12.28
C LYS A 42 12.93 -12.04 11.21
N GLY A 43 11.97 -11.59 10.42
CA GLY A 43 11.45 -12.37 9.31
C GLY A 43 10.56 -13.54 9.70
N ASN A 44 10.17 -13.66 10.96
CA ASN A 44 9.10 -14.56 11.35
C ASN A 44 7.77 -13.94 10.95
N PHE A 45 6.86 -14.77 10.43
CA PHE A 45 5.60 -14.26 9.90
C PHE A 45 4.44 -14.74 10.75
N PRO A 46 3.45 -13.87 10.98
CA PRO A 46 2.23 -14.28 11.66
C PRO A 46 1.39 -15.19 10.78
N SER A 47 0.50 -15.96 11.42
CA SER A 47 -0.57 -16.63 10.68
C SER A 47 -1.46 -15.59 10.04
N THR A 48 -2.24 -16.01 9.05
CA THR A 48 -3.19 -15.11 8.37
C THR A 48 -4.15 -14.47 9.35
N ASP A 49 -4.66 -15.26 10.32
CA ASP A 49 -5.59 -14.75 11.34
C ASP A 49 -4.95 -13.65 12.18
N LYS A 50 -3.73 -13.86 12.65
CA LYS A 50 -3.02 -12.87 13.46
C LYS A 50 -2.63 -11.64 12.66
N LEU A 51 -2.30 -11.82 11.38
CA LEU A 51 -2.00 -10.73 10.49
C LEU A 51 -3.21 -9.80 10.34
N PHE A 52 -4.40 -10.36 10.10
CA PHE A 52 -5.63 -9.57 9.99
C PHE A 52 -6.05 -8.97 11.32
N GLU A 53 -5.82 -9.65 12.43
CA GLU A 53 -6.05 -9.06 13.76
C GLU A 53 -5.16 -7.84 14.00
N TYR A 54 -3.89 -7.94 13.65
CA TYR A 54 -2.95 -6.82 13.73
C TYR A 54 -3.44 -5.65 12.88
N ALA A 55 -3.75 -5.91 11.63
CA ALA A 55 -4.25 -4.88 10.71
C ALA A 55 -5.56 -4.26 11.22
N SER A 56 -6.48 -5.09 11.68
CA SER A 56 -7.76 -4.65 12.21
C SER A 56 -7.60 -3.74 13.44
N PHE A 57 -6.64 -4.05 14.30
CA PHE A 57 -6.33 -3.22 15.45
C PHE A 57 -5.87 -1.82 15.02
N LEU A 58 -5.24 -1.71 13.86
CA LEU A 58 -4.83 -0.43 13.26
C LEU A 58 -5.93 0.19 12.40
N SER A 59 -7.14 -0.32 12.46
CA SER A 59 -8.29 0.11 11.66
C SER A 59 -8.11 -0.14 10.16
N LEU A 60 -7.34 -1.14 9.80
CA LEU A 60 -7.13 -1.55 8.42
C LEU A 60 -7.98 -2.80 8.13
N SER A 61 -8.78 -2.74 7.07
CA SER A 61 -9.55 -3.89 6.61
C SER A 61 -8.67 -4.87 5.82
N CYS A 62 -9.20 -6.06 5.50
CA CYS A 62 -8.47 -6.98 4.63
C CYS A 62 -8.23 -6.38 3.24
N TYR A 63 -9.12 -5.52 2.76
CA TYR A 63 -8.92 -4.80 1.49
C TYR A 63 -7.75 -3.83 1.60
N ASP A 64 -7.62 -3.13 2.72
CA ASP A 64 -6.49 -2.23 2.97
C ASP A 64 -5.17 -3.01 2.98
N VAL A 65 -5.14 -4.17 3.62
CA VAL A 65 -3.96 -5.04 3.66
C VAL A 65 -3.58 -5.49 2.25
N LEU A 66 -4.57 -5.91 1.46
CA LEU A 66 -4.33 -6.31 0.07
C LEU A 66 -3.83 -5.15 -0.78
N ALA A 67 -4.38 -3.96 -0.56
CA ALA A 67 -3.94 -2.75 -1.27
C ALA A 67 -2.49 -2.40 -0.91
N LEU A 68 -2.10 -2.52 0.34
CA LEU A 68 -0.73 -2.29 0.77
C LEU A 68 0.24 -3.29 0.12
N LEU A 69 -0.16 -4.55 0.04
CA LEU A 69 0.63 -5.58 -0.65
C LEU A 69 0.74 -5.29 -2.15
N ALA A 70 -0.34 -4.82 -2.76
CA ALA A 70 -0.37 -4.48 -4.18
C ALA A 70 0.55 -3.29 -4.50
N ASN A 71 0.72 -2.36 -3.57
CA ASN A 71 1.59 -1.20 -3.76
C ASN A 71 3.08 -1.55 -3.83
N GLU A 72 3.45 -2.76 -3.47
CA GLU A 72 4.82 -3.24 -3.66
C GLU A 72 5.18 -3.41 -5.13
N GLN A 73 4.17 -3.69 -5.95
CA GLN A 73 4.32 -3.69 -7.40
C GLN A 73 3.53 -2.51 -7.94
N PRO A 74 4.15 -1.64 -8.73
CA PRO A 74 3.44 -0.50 -9.26
C PRO A 74 2.29 -0.97 -10.14
N ARG A 75 1.08 -0.76 -9.65
CA ARG A 75 -0.16 -1.06 -10.37
C ARG A 75 -1.00 0.20 -10.41
N PRO A 76 -1.62 0.50 -11.54
CA PRO A 76 -2.51 1.65 -11.59
C PRO A 76 -3.73 1.40 -10.69
N VAL A 77 -4.12 2.42 -9.94
CA VAL A 77 -5.35 2.41 -9.13
C VAL A 77 -6.56 2.61 -10.03
N GLY A 78 -6.35 3.23 -11.17
CA GLY A 78 -7.38 3.48 -12.15
C GLY A 78 -6.77 3.72 -13.51
N ARG A 79 -7.60 3.60 -14.53
CA ARG A 79 -7.20 3.83 -15.90
C ARG A 79 -8.21 4.77 -16.55
N ILE A 80 -7.70 5.78 -17.25
CA ILE A 80 -8.51 6.71 -17.99
C ILE A 80 -8.08 6.64 -19.45
N GLU A 81 -9.04 6.38 -20.32
CA GLU A 81 -8.83 6.46 -21.77
C GLU A 81 -9.36 7.79 -22.27
N ILE A 82 -8.52 8.52 -22.99
CA ILE A 82 -8.91 9.80 -23.57
C ILE A 82 -8.76 9.70 -25.06
N SER A 83 -9.86 9.95 -25.75
CA SER A 83 -9.86 10.07 -27.21
C SER A 83 -10.05 11.54 -27.56
N ALA A 84 -9.07 12.09 -28.25
CA ALA A 84 -9.15 13.45 -28.73
C ALA A 84 -9.01 13.44 -30.26
N TYR A 85 -9.88 14.17 -30.91
CA TYR A 85 -9.92 14.21 -32.38
C TYR A 85 -9.05 15.32 -32.96
N ASN A 86 -8.36 16.04 -32.09
CA ASN A 86 -7.46 17.12 -32.49
C ASN A 86 -6.15 16.95 -31.70
N LYS A 87 -5.03 16.97 -32.43
CA LYS A 87 -3.71 16.76 -31.86
C LYS A 87 -3.34 17.83 -30.83
N ALA A 88 -3.69 19.07 -31.10
CA ALA A 88 -3.40 20.18 -30.17
C ALA A 88 -4.18 20.02 -28.88
N THR A 89 -5.44 19.60 -28.95
CA THR A 89 -6.26 19.32 -27.75
C THR A 89 -5.70 18.14 -26.98
N PHE A 90 -5.29 17.09 -27.68
CA PHE A 90 -4.69 15.92 -27.03
C PHE A 90 -3.42 16.31 -26.26
N ASN A 91 -2.53 17.07 -26.89
CA ASN A 91 -1.30 17.51 -26.25
C ASN A 91 -1.55 18.41 -25.04
N ARG A 92 -2.57 19.26 -25.11
CA ARG A 92 -2.96 20.12 -23.99
C ARG A 92 -3.44 19.30 -22.79
N LEU A 93 -4.25 18.27 -23.04
CA LEU A 93 -4.74 17.38 -22.01
C LEU A 93 -3.60 16.60 -21.35
N VAL A 94 -2.67 16.10 -22.16
CA VAL A 94 -1.48 15.40 -21.65
C VAL A 94 -0.65 16.32 -20.75
N ASP A 95 -0.42 17.56 -21.19
CA ASP A 95 0.35 18.54 -20.42
C ASP A 95 -0.33 18.86 -19.08
N LEU A 96 -1.67 18.99 -19.07
CA LEU A 96 -2.43 19.20 -17.85
C LEU A 96 -2.29 18.03 -16.89
N LEU A 97 -2.42 16.81 -17.39
CA LEU A 97 -2.29 15.61 -16.57
C LEU A 97 -0.89 15.46 -15.99
N LEU A 98 0.14 15.75 -16.80
CA LEU A 98 1.52 15.73 -16.32
C LEU A 98 1.76 16.77 -15.23
N LYS A 99 1.18 17.95 -15.38
CA LYS A 99 1.33 19.03 -14.43
C LYS A 99 0.65 18.73 -13.09
N GLU A 100 -0.55 18.13 -13.13
CA GLU A 100 -1.31 17.81 -11.93
C GLU A 100 -0.90 16.51 -11.27
N GLY A 101 -0.59 15.49 -12.09
CA GLY A 101 -0.29 14.14 -11.59
C GLY A 101 1.18 13.88 -11.31
N GLY A 102 2.07 14.60 -11.98
CA GLY A 102 3.52 14.40 -11.81
C GLY A 102 3.94 12.96 -12.08
N ASN A 103 4.68 12.39 -11.12
CA ASN A 103 5.18 11.03 -11.23
C ASN A 103 4.14 9.95 -10.92
N ASP A 104 2.95 10.36 -10.50
CA ASP A 104 1.88 9.42 -10.14
C ASP A 104 1.09 8.92 -11.35
N ILE A 105 1.40 9.42 -12.54
CA ILE A 105 0.68 9.08 -13.76
C ILE A 105 1.64 8.50 -14.80
N ASP A 106 1.31 7.32 -15.30
CA ASP A 106 2.01 6.71 -16.42
C ASP A 106 1.22 6.95 -17.71
N PHE A 107 1.92 7.37 -18.74
CA PHE A 107 1.32 7.62 -20.04
C PHE A 107 1.69 6.52 -21.02
N THR A 108 0.68 5.93 -21.63
CA THR A 108 0.87 5.00 -22.74
C THR A 108 0.39 5.67 -24.01
N LYS A 109 1.32 6.01 -24.90
CA LYS A 109 1.01 6.69 -26.17
C LYS A 109 0.81 5.69 -27.30
N THR A 110 0.07 4.63 -27.04
CA THR A 110 0.00 3.52 -27.98
C THR A 110 -0.95 3.74 -29.17
N HIS A 111 -1.79 4.77 -29.13
CA HIS A 111 -2.84 4.96 -30.15
C HIS A 111 -2.83 6.37 -30.72
N LEU A 112 -1.65 6.90 -30.96
CA LEU A 112 -1.52 8.09 -31.79
C LEU A 112 -1.71 7.66 -33.25
N MET A 113 -2.90 7.83 -33.72
CA MET A 113 -3.17 7.66 -35.14
C MET A 113 -2.87 8.92 -35.89
#